data_4bd236c7b4a1bd224571daff702720e2
#
_entry.id   4bd236c7b4a1bd224571daff702720e2
#
_cell.length_a   1.000
_cell.length_b   1.000
_cell.length_c   1.000
_cell.angle_alpha   90.00
_cell.angle_beta   90.00
_cell.angle_gamma   90.00
#
_symmetry.space_group_name_H-M   'P 1'
#
loop_
_entity.id
_entity.type
_entity.pdbx_description
1 polymer ?
#
loop_
_entity_poly.entity_id
_entity_poly.type
_entity_poly.pdbx_seq_one_letter_code
_entity_poly.pdbx_strand_id
1 'polypeptide(L)' 'MEFLLLAVIIFIALLFVFINGFHDTAN' A
#
# COMPACT_ATOMS: atom_id res chain seq x y z
N MET A 1 -8.58 -12.34 14.24
CA MET A 1 -7.12 -12.25 14.00
C MET A 1 -6.77 -12.26 12.53
N GLU A 2 -7.39 -13.17 11.76
CA GLU A 2 -7.12 -13.24 10.33
C GLU A 2 -7.51 -11.97 9.60
N PHE A 3 -8.62 -11.37 10.01
CA PHE A 3 -9.07 -10.12 9.40
C PHE A 3 -8.06 -9.01 9.58
N LEU A 4 -7.50 -8.95 10.77
CA LEU A 4 -6.51 -7.92 11.08
C LEU A 4 -5.27 -8.10 10.20
N LEU A 5 -4.85 -9.33 10.05
CA LEU A 5 -3.67 -9.61 9.23
C LEU A 5 -3.90 -9.21 7.78
N LEU A 6 -5.05 -9.58 7.24
CA LEU A 6 -5.39 -9.21 5.87
C LEU A 6 -5.46 -7.69 5.69
N ALA A 7 -6.04 -7.02 6.67
CA ALA A 7 -6.16 -5.56 6.61
C ALA A 7 -4.79 -4.90 6.58
N VAL A 8 -3.86 -5.40 7.36
CA VAL A 8 -2.51 -4.86 7.40
C VAL A 8 -1.82 -5.05 6.06
N ILE A 9 -1.97 -6.24 5.48
CA ILE A 9 -1.34 -6.54 4.20
C ILE A 9 -1.89 -5.62 3.11
N ILE A 10 -3.19 -5.44 3.08
CA ILE A 10 -3.83 -4.57 2.09
C ILE A 10 -3.38 -3.12 2.27
N PHE A 11 -3.30 -2.69 3.52
CA PHE A 11 -2.87 -1.33 3.82
C PHE A 11 -1.46 -1.07 3.32
N ILE A 12 -0.57 -2.01 3.59
CA ILE A 12 0.83 -1.88 3.16
C ILE A 12 0.91 -1.89 1.63
N ALA A 13 0.13 -2.75 0.99
CA ALA A 13 0.12 -2.81 -0.47
C ALA A 13 -0.36 -1.50 -1.08
N LEU A 14 -1.38 -0.91 -0.49
CA LEU A 14 -1.90 0.37 -0.97
C LEU A 14 -0.89 1.48 -0.78
N LEU A 15 -0.21 1.49 0.35
CA LEU A 15 0.84 2.47 0.59
C LEU A 15 1.97 2.33 -0.43
N PHE A 16 2.35 1.10 -0.70
CA PHE A 16 3.41 0.84 -1.65
C PHE A 16 3.05 1.38 -3.03
N VAL A 17 1.84 1.08 -3.49
CA VAL A 17 1.39 1.53 -4.80
C VAL A 17 1.26 3.05 -4.83
N PHE A 18 0.77 3.63 -3.75
CA PHE A 18 0.58 5.07 -3.67
C PHE A 18 1.92 5.80 -3.80
N ILE A 19 2.90 5.39 -3.01
CA ILE A 19 4.21 6.04 -3.02
C ILE A 19 4.90 5.83 -4.36
N ASN A 20 4.81 4.62 -4.88
CA ASN A 20 5.44 4.29 -6.16
C ASN A 20 4.84 5.12 -7.29
N GLY A 21 3.51 5.23 -7.30
CA GLY A 21 2.83 6.02 -8.31
C GLY A 21 3.15 7.49 -8.20
N PHE A 22 3.23 7.98 -6.96
CA PHE A 22 3.59 9.38 -6.73
C PHE A 22 4.98 9.69 -7.23
N HIS A 23 5.90 8.75 -7.00
CA HIS A 23 7.27 8.92 -7.45
C HIS A 23 7.36 9.00 -8.97
N ASP A 24 6.61 8.12 -9.63
CA ASP A 24 6.60 8.09 -11.09
C ASP A 24 6.01 9.38 -11.66
N THR A 25 4.93 9.84 -11.06
CA THR A 25 4.27 11.06 -11.53
C THR A 25 5.14 12.29 -11.30
N ALA A 26 5.82 12.33 -10.16
CA ALA A 26 6.66 13.47 -9.83
C ALA A 26 7.89 13.56 -10.73
N ASN A 27 8.31 12.42 -11.23
CA ASN A 27 9.48 12.36 -12.09
C ASN A 27 9.13 12.91 -13.47
#